data_c04dc9ee28366dc84a7a72f7e65bcb57
#
_entry.id   c04dc9ee28366dc84a7a72f7e65bcb57
#
_cell.length_a   1.000
_cell.length_b   1.000
_cell.length_c   1.000
_cell.angle_alpha   90.00
_cell.angle_beta   90.00
_cell.angle_gamma   90.00
#
_symmetry.space_group_name_H-M   'P 1'
#
loop_
_entity.id
_entity.type
_entity.pdbx_description
1 polymer ?
#
loop_
_entity_poly.entity_id
_entity_poly.type
_entity_poly.pdbx_seq_one_letter_code
_entity_poly.pdbx_strand_id
1 'polypeptide(L)'
;MTCNKVLHLTLAERQIIETGIPHGSTKAAIAKTLSKDKSTISKEIKSHRLKSFSTSYPIDCSLFPKCKDKKTPACSTQCPSYIKFICKRRDRSPGACNGCEAYQRCHYDKYKYSASKANDEYRDSLINTRIGVNATLSQIKQLGLLINPLLAQGQSVYAILQNHPEIKLSEKTDLT
;
A
#
# COMPACT_ATOMS: atom_id res chain seq x y z
N MET A 1 -15.62 27.42 -12.92
CA MET A 1 -14.60 26.79 -12.04
C MET A 1 -14.70 25.28 -12.22
N THR A 2 -13.83 24.70 -13.03
CA THR A 2 -13.78 23.26 -13.25
C THR A 2 -13.20 22.60 -12.01
N CYS A 3 -14.03 21.85 -11.30
CA CYS A 3 -13.58 20.98 -10.21
C CYS A 3 -12.57 19.97 -10.79
N ASN A 4 -11.26 20.20 -10.60
CA ASN A 4 -10.25 19.22 -10.96
C ASN A 4 -10.43 18.01 -10.04
N LYS A 5 -11.22 17.03 -10.49
CA LYS A 5 -11.24 15.71 -9.87
C LYS A 5 -9.81 15.24 -9.75
N VAL A 6 -9.36 14.99 -8.53
CA VAL A 6 -8.04 14.38 -8.28
C VAL A 6 -8.07 12.98 -8.88
N LEU A 7 -7.68 12.88 -10.13
CA LEU A 7 -7.62 11.60 -10.86
C LEU A 7 -6.48 10.77 -10.25
N HIS A 8 -6.79 9.52 -9.93
CA HIS A 8 -5.78 8.55 -9.53
C HIS A 8 -4.71 8.39 -10.61
N LEU A 9 -3.50 7.99 -10.22
CA LEU A 9 -2.42 7.77 -11.16
C LEU A 9 -2.74 6.62 -12.11
N THR A 10 -2.58 6.86 -13.39
CA THR A 10 -2.70 5.86 -14.45
C THR A 10 -1.45 4.98 -14.52
N LEU A 11 -1.52 3.85 -15.22
CA LEU A 11 -0.34 3.00 -15.47
C LEU A 11 0.78 3.78 -16.18
N ALA A 12 0.43 4.60 -17.18
CA ALA A 12 1.41 5.42 -17.92
C ALA A 12 2.12 6.43 -16.99
N GLU A 13 1.38 7.10 -16.10
CA GLU A 13 1.97 8.00 -15.11
C GLU A 13 2.88 7.25 -14.13
N ARG A 14 2.50 6.03 -13.71
CA ARG A 14 3.34 5.15 -12.89
C ARG A 14 4.61 4.71 -13.61
N GLN A 15 4.56 4.45 -14.90
CA GLN A 15 5.73 4.14 -15.73
C GLN A 15 6.70 5.33 -15.80
N ILE A 16 6.19 6.56 -15.90
CA ILE A 16 7.02 7.77 -15.84
C ILE A 16 7.72 7.89 -14.46
N ILE A 17 7.03 7.55 -13.38
CA ILE A 17 7.65 7.51 -12.04
C ILE A 17 8.75 6.43 -12.01
N GLU A 18 8.45 5.21 -12.47
CA GLU A 18 9.40 4.08 -12.47
C GLU A 18 10.67 4.39 -13.24
N THR A 19 10.55 4.99 -14.42
CA THR A 19 11.70 5.37 -15.26
C THR A 19 12.45 6.60 -14.71
N GLY A 20 11.75 7.56 -14.13
CA GLY A 20 12.37 8.76 -13.56
C GLY A 20 13.26 8.47 -12.36
N ILE A 21 12.93 7.49 -11.53
CA ILE A 21 13.67 7.13 -10.32
C ILE A 21 15.14 6.73 -10.62
N PRO A 22 15.43 5.78 -11.53
CA PRO A 22 16.81 5.40 -11.85
C PRO A 22 17.60 6.51 -12.55
N HIS A 23 16.94 7.35 -13.32
CA HIS A 23 17.59 8.49 -13.98
C HIS A 23 17.87 9.68 -13.04
N GLY A 24 17.66 9.51 -11.74
CA GLY A 24 17.99 10.54 -10.74
C GLY A 24 16.97 11.67 -10.63
N SER A 25 15.82 11.56 -11.28
CA SER A 25 14.78 12.58 -11.18
C SER A 25 14.31 12.74 -9.74
N THR A 26 14.18 13.99 -9.30
CA THR A 26 13.61 14.28 -7.97
C THR A 26 12.09 14.06 -7.99
N LYS A 27 11.50 13.78 -6.83
CA LYS A 27 10.03 13.70 -6.71
C LYS A 27 9.32 14.98 -7.20
N ALA A 28 9.95 16.13 -7.03
CA ALA A 28 9.42 17.41 -7.51
C ALA A 28 9.46 17.51 -9.05
N ALA A 29 10.53 17.04 -9.68
CA ALA A 29 10.65 17.01 -11.15
C ALA A 29 9.60 16.07 -11.75
N ILE A 30 9.46 14.84 -11.20
CA ILE A 30 8.44 13.88 -11.63
C ILE A 30 7.03 14.46 -11.45
N ALA A 31 6.76 15.09 -10.31
CA ALA A 31 5.48 15.71 -10.02
C ALA A 31 5.14 16.81 -11.03
N LYS A 32 6.13 17.66 -11.38
CA LYS A 32 5.97 18.70 -12.40
C LYS A 32 5.64 18.10 -13.77
N THR A 33 6.33 17.04 -14.19
CA THR A 33 6.08 16.35 -15.47
C THR A 33 4.66 15.78 -15.53
N LEU A 34 4.15 15.27 -14.41
CA LEU A 34 2.82 14.67 -14.33
C LEU A 34 1.71 15.66 -13.95
N SER A 35 2.02 16.94 -13.77
CA SER A 35 1.08 17.96 -13.27
C SER A 35 0.38 17.51 -11.97
N LYS A 36 1.12 16.83 -11.10
CA LYS A 36 0.65 16.33 -9.79
C LYS A 36 1.42 17.00 -8.66
N ASP A 37 0.89 16.90 -7.45
CA ASP A 37 1.62 17.36 -6.26
C ASP A 37 2.77 16.40 -5.89
N LYS A 38 3.85 16.95 -5.38
CA LYS A 38 5.03 16.19 -4.90
C LYS A 38 4.67 15.18 -3.82
N SER A 39 3.68 15.50 -2.98
CA SER A 39 3.19 14.59 -1.94
C SER A 39 2.50 13.36 -2.52
N THR A 40 1.78 13.51 -3.63
CA THR A 40 1.17 12.41 -4.38
C THR A 40 2.23 11.42 -4.86
N ILE A 41 3.29 11.92 -5.50
CA ILE A 41 4.40 11.07 -5.96
C ILE A 41 5.11 10.39 -4.78
N SER A 42 5.30 11.14 -3.67
CA SER A 42 5.93 10.59 -2.48
C SER A 42 5.11 9.47 -1.83
N LYS A 43 3.79 9.64 -1.74
CA LYS A 43 2.85 8.64 -1.22
C LYS A 43 2.82 7.43 -2.13
N GLU A 44 2.68 7.62 -3.45
CA GLU A 44 2.67 6.54 -4.44
C GLU A 44 3.91 5.65 -4.31
N ILE A 45 5.12 6.23 -4.36
CA ILE A 45 6.36 5.47 -4.23
C ILE A 45 6.43 4.74 -2.89
N LYS A 46 6.04 5.41 -1.78
CA LYS A 46 6.12 4.83 -0.44
C LYS A 46 5.14 3.69 -0.23
N SER A 47 3.93 3.81 -0.75
CA SER A 47 2.86 2.82 -0.57
C SER A 47 3.08 1.57 -1.42
N HIS A 48 3.58 1.74 -2.65
CA HIS A 48 3.67 0.67 -3.63
C HIS A 48 5.09 0.16 -3.89
N ARG A 49 6.08 0.58 -3.11
CA ARG A 49 7.43 -0.01 -3.18
C ARG A 49 7.45 -1.37 -2.50
N LEU A 50 8.00 -2.35 -3.17
CA LEU A 50 8.12 -3.72 -2.68
C LEU A 50 9.52 -3.98 -2.13
N LYS A 51 9.59 -4.76 -1.07
CA LYS A 51 10.87 -5.24 -0.54
C LYS A 51 11.46 -6.24 -1.55
N SER A 52 12.54 -5.83 -2.22
CA SER A 52 13.20 -6.63 -3.25
C SER A 52 14.38 -7.44 -2.72
N PHE A 53 14.84 -7.12 -1.52
CA PHE A 53 15.91 -7.82 -0.84
C PHE A 53 15.81 -7.54 0.66
N SER A 54 15.94 -8.58 1.46
CA SER A 54 16.10 -8.46 2.91
C SER A 54 17.57 -8.24 3.25
N THR A 55 17.81 -7.48 4.32
CA THR A 55 19.19 -7.26 4.79
C THR A 55 19.90 -8.60 5.03
N SER A 56 21.18 -8.66 4.65
CA SER A 56 22.06 -9.79 5.01
C SER A 56 22.56 -9.70 6.45
N TYR A 57 22.28 -8.60 7.13
CA TYR A 57 22.51 -8.45 8.56
C TYR A 57 21.30 -8.93 9.35
N PRO A 58 21.46 -9.39 10.61
CA PRO A 58 20.32 -9.78 11.43
C PRO A 58 19.28 -8.69 11.61
N ILE A 59 19.71 -7.42 11.61
CA ILE A 59 18.86 -6.23 11.78
C ILE A 59 19.34 -5.07 10.90
N ASP A 60 18.46 -4.15 10.61
CA ASP A 60 18.74 -2.90 9.85
C ASP A 60 19.44 -1.85 10.74
N CYS A 61 20.62 -2.23 11.28
CA CYS A 61 21.44 -1.43 12.20
C CYS A 61 22.67 -0.84 11.49
N SER A 62 22.86 0.47 11.60
CA SER A 62 23.98 1.19 11.00
C SER A 62 25.34 0.82 11.62
N LEU A 63 25.34 0.43 12.89
CA LEU A 63 26.56 0.01 13.60
C LEU A 63 26.93 -1.44 13.35
N PHE A 64 26.04 -2.28 12.81
CA PHE A 64 26.26 -3.71 12.66
C PHE A 64 27.63 -4.06 12.03
N PRO A 65 28.10 -3.41 10.95
CA PRO A 65 29.38 -3.74 10.33
C PRO A 65 30.59 -3.61 11.26
N LYS A 66 30.51 -2.67 12.21
CA LYS A 66 31.58 -2.33 13.16
C LYS A 66 31.29 -2.78 14.58
N CYS A 67 30.12 -3.40 14.81
CA CYS A 67 29.71 -3.82 16.15
C CYS A 67 30.58 -4.97 16.66
N LYS A 68 31.05 -4.89 17.90
CA LYS A 68 31.82 -5.95 18.56
C LYS A 68 30.93 -7.16 18.89
N ASP A 69 29.66 -6.92 19.19
CA ASP A 69 28.68 -7.92 19.64
C ASP A 69 27.84 -8.51 18.51
N LYS A 70 28.22 -8.28 17.26
CA LYS A 70 27.44 -8.70 16.06
C LYS A 70 27.20 -10.22 15.92
N LYS A 71 27.90 -11.03 16.71
CA LYS A 71 27.79 -12.51 16.70
C LYS A 71 26.87 -13.03 17.81
N THR A 72 26.34 -12.19 18.66
CA THR A 72 25.50 -12.62 19.78
C THR A 72 24.05 -12.79 19.36
N PRO A 73 23.30 -13.75 19.94
CA PRO A 73 21.85 -13.87 19.73
C PRO A 73 21.05 -12.61 20.14
N ALA A 74 21.66 -11.73 20.95
CA ALA A 74 21.08 -10.47 21.41
C ALA A 74 21.04 -9.35 20.35
N CYS A 75 21.57 -9.58 19.13
CA CYS A 75 21.53 -8.59 18.06
C CYS A 75 20.10 -8.41 17.54
N SER A 76 19.36 -7.48 18.12
CA SER A 76 17.95 -7.19 17.82
C SER A 76 17.69 -5.67 17.85
N THR A 77 16.49 -5.27 17.50
CA THR A 77 16.05 -3.87 17.62
C THR A 77 15.98 -3.39 19.08
N GLN A 78 16.04 -4.30 20.05
CA GLN A 78 16.07 -4.00 21.48
C GLN A 78 17.50 -3.83 22.01
N CYS A 79 18.53 -4.03 21.18
CA CYS A 79 19.93 -3.82 21.55
C CYS A 79 20.12 -2.36 22.01
N PRO A 80 20.75 -2.10 23.18
CA PRO A 80 21.00 -0.75 23.67
C PRO A 80 21.79 0.13 22.69
N SER A 81 22.65 -0.48 21.87
CA SER A 81 23.45 0.18 20.84
C SER A 81 22.77 0.20 19.46
N TYR A 82 21.49 -0.18 19.38
CA TYR A 82 20.80 -0.19 18.08
C TYR A 82 20.64 1.21 17.53
N ILE A 83 21.17 1.44 16.32
CA ILE A 83 20.95 2.66 15.56
C ILE A 83 20.40 2.24 14.20
N LYS A 84 19.12 2.57 13.94
CA LYS A 84 18.47 2.26 12.67
C LYS A 84 19.24 2.83 11.50
N PHE A 85 19.52 2.01 10.50
CA PHE A 85 20.14 2.47 9.27
C PHE A 85 19.18 3.34 8.46
N ILE A 86 19.61 4.53 8.11
CA ILE A 86 18.84 5.47 7.30
C ILE A 86 19.57 5.71 5.98
N CYS A 87 19.00 5.21 4.90
CA CYS A 87 19.51 5.42 3.55
C CYS A 87 18.87 6.68 2.93
N LYS A 88 19.68 7.65 2.52
CA LYS A 88 19.16 8.88 1.87
C LYS A 88 18.28 8.56 0.67
N ARG A 89 18.65 7.56 -0.15
CA ARG A 89 17.88 7.16 -1.33
C ARG A 89 16.61 6.40 -1.01
N ARG A 90 16.71 5.36 -0.17
CA ARG A 90 15.58 4.49 0.23
C ARG A 90 14.55 5.22 1.10
N ASP A 91 15.04 5.98 2.07
CA ASP A 91 14.17 6.49 3.15
C ASP A 91 13.78 7.97 2.94
N ARG A 92 14.50 8.71 2.09
CA ARG A 92 14.20 10.13 1.79
C ARG A 92 13.77 10.32 0.33
N SER A 93 14.69 10.42 -0.60
CA SER A 93 14.40 10.69 -2.01
C SER A 93 15.35 9.90 -2.92
N PRO A 94 14.82 9.25 -3.95
CA PRO A 94 13.42 9.19 -4.41
C PRO A 94 12.50 8.31 -3.56
N GLY A 95 13.01 7.52 -2.63
CA GLY A 95 12.21 6.64 -1.76
C GLY A 95 12.22 5.16 -2.19
N ALA A 96 13.01 4.82 -3.21
CA ALA A 96 13.20 3.47 -3.71
C ALA A 96 14.65 3.24 -4.15
N CYS A 97 15.05 1.98 -4.30
CA CYS A 97 16.41 1.58 -4.66
C CYS A 97 16.60 1.37 -6.17
N ASN A 98 15.61 1.71 -7.00
CA ASN A 98 15.75 1.64 -8.46
C ASN A 98 16.93 2.51 -8.93
N GLY A 99 17.85 1.94 -9.73
CA GLY A 99 19.02 2.66 -10.23
C GLY A 99 20.02 3.08 -9.14
N CYS A 100 20.06 2.40 -8.00
CA CYS A 100 21.05 2.65 -6.96
C CYS A 100 22.40 2.04 -7.35
N GLU A 101 23.44 2.86 -7.50
CA GLU A 101 24.80 2.41 -7.84
C GLU A 101 25.35 1.40 -6.81
N ALA A 102 25.05 1.62 -5.53
CA ALA A 102 25.48 0.74 -4.46
C ALA A 102 24.56 -0.50 -4.30
N TYR A 103 23.58 -0.71 -5.19
CA TYR A 103 22.56 -1.75 -5.00
C TYR A 103 23.15 -3.14 -4.72
N GLN A 104 24.13 -3.57 -5.52
CA GLN A 104 24.73 -4.90 -5.38
C GLN A 104 25.57 -5.05 -4.09
N ARG A 105 26.24 -4.00 -3.67
CA ARG A 105 27.10 -3.98 -2.47
C ARG A 105 26.37 -3.61 -1.19
N CYS A 106 25.12 -3.22 -1.29
CA CYS A 106 24.32 -2.84 -0.13
C CYS A 106 23.82 -4.09 0.61
N HIS A 107 24.06 -4.15 1.91
CA HIS A 107 23.67 -5.26 2.78
C HIS A 107 22.38 -4.99 3.57
N TYR A 108 21.79 -3.81 3.39
CA TYR A 108 20.57 -3.39 4.06
C TYR A 108 19.33 -3.70 3.22
N ASP A 109 18.16 -3.61 3.84
CA ASP A 109 16.87 -3.78 3.16
C ASP A 109 16.77 -2.89 1.91
N LYS A 110 16.34 -3.47 0.82
CA LYS A 110 16.17 -2.81 -0.46
C LYS A 110 14.72 -2.84 -0.90
N TYR A 111 14.26 -1.73 -1.42
CA TYR A 111 12.91 -1.58 -1.91
C TYR A 111 12.93 -1.07 -3.34
N LYS A 112 12.14 -1.70 -4.21
CA LYS A 112 11.97 -1.26 -5.60
C LYS A 112 10.52 -0.85 -5.83
N TYR A 113 10.34 0.21 -6.59
CA TYR A 113 9.05 0.61 -7.12
C TYR A 113 8.86 -0.05 -8.50
N SER A 114 7.68 -0.58 -8.77
CA SER A 114 7.27 -1.13 -10.07
C SER A 114 5.90 -0.61 -10.43
N ALA A 115 5.79 -0.01 -11.60
CA ALA A 115 4.56 0.59 -12.10
C ALA A 115 3.44 -0.45 -12.30
N SER A 116 3.78 -1.63 -12.85
CA SER A 116 2.80 -2.70 -13.05
C SER A 116 2.24 -3.19 -11.74
N LYS A 117 3.11 -3.52 -10.78
CA LYS A 117 2.67 -3.99 -9.45
C LYS A 117 1.85 -2.96 -8.69
N ALA A 118 2.27 -1.69 -8.73
CA ALA A 118 1.50 -0.59 -8.14
C ALA A 118 0.11 -0.44 -8.78
N ASN A 119 0.02 -0.67 -10.08
CA ASN A 119 -1.25 -0.63 -10.79
C ASN A 119 -2.15 -1.82 -10.47
N ASP A 120 -1.56 -3.01 -10.34
CA ASP A 120 -2.30 -4.22 -9.97
C ASP A 120 -2.85 -4.11 -8.54
N GLU A 121 -2.02 -3.69 -7.58
CA GLU A 121 -2.46 -3.41 -6.19
C GLU A 121 -3.59 -2.37 -6.13
N TYR A 122 -3.50 -1.32 -6.97
CA TYR A 122 -4.56 -0.32 -7.07
C TYR A 122 -5.85 -0.92 -7.61
N ARG A 123 -5.79 -1.74 -8.67
CA ARG A 123 -6.96 -2.41 -9.25
C ARG A 123 -7.59 -3.38 -8.26
N ASP A 124 -6.78 -4.16 -7.57
CA ASP A 124 -7.25 -5.08 -6.53
C ASP A 124 -7.94 -4.32 -5.39
N SER A 125 -7.38 -3.19 -4.98
CA SER A 125 -8.00 -2.32 -3.99
C SER A 125 -9.36 -1.78 -4.45
N LEU A 126 -9.47 -1.37 -5.74
CA LEU A 126 -10.75 -0.93 -6.31
C LEU A 126 -11.79 -2.05 -6.35
N ILE A 127 -11.37 -3.27 -6.70
CA ILE A 127 -12.26 -4.44 -6.72
C ILE A 127 -12.71 -4.75 -5.29
N ASN A 128 -11.79 -4.84 -4.35
CA ASN A 128 -12.07 -5.20 -2.96
C ASN A 128 -12.94 -4.16 -2.25
N THR A 129 -12.76 -2.87 -2.55
CA THR A 129 -13.61 -1.81 -1.97
C THR A 129 -15.01 -1.74 -2.61
N ARG A 130 -15.17 -2.29 -3.82
CA ARG A 130 -16.47 -2.40 -4.51
C ARG A 130 -17.21 -3.69 -4.18
N ILE A 131 -16.55 -4.69 -3.62
CA ILE A 131 -17.19 -5.83 -2.98
C ILE A 131 -17.76 -5.33 -1.66
N GLY A 132 -18.93 -4.69 -1.74
CA GLY A 132 -19.55 -3.95 -0.63
C GLY A 132 -20.02 -4.83 0.53
N VAL A 133 -19.84 -6.15 0.47
CA VAL A 133 -20.19 -7.07 1.54
C VAL A 133 -19.02 -8.04 1.73
N ASN A 134 -18.47 -8.07 2.94
CA ASN A 134 -17.42 -9.04 3.31
C ASN A 134 -18.06 -10.43 3.53
N ALA A 135 -18.71 -10.95 2.49
CA ALA A 135 -19.45 -12.22 2.54
C ALA A 135 -19.15 -13.06 1.29
N THR A 136 -19.09 -14.36 1.47
CA THR A 136 -18.97 -15.31 0.37
C THR A 136 -20.25 -15.37 -0.47
N LEU A 137 -20.15 -15.83 -1.71
CA LEU A 137 -21.31 -15.97 -2.60
C LEU A 137 -22.43 -16.83 -2.01
N SER A 138 -22.08 -17.84 -1.21
CA SER A 138 -23.03 -18.69 -0.49
C SER A 138 -23.76 -17.92 0.62
N GLN A 139 -23.03 -17.09 1.38
CA GLN A 139 -23.62 -16.24 2.42
C GLN A 139 -24.55 -15.17 1.82
N ILE A 140 -24.16 -14.56 0.69
CA ILE A 140 -25.02 -13.61 -0.03
C ILE A 140 -26.31 -14.27 -0.52
N LYS A 141 -26.22 -15.50 -1.06
CA LYS A 141 -27.41 -16.26 -1.46
C LYS A 141 -28.32 -16.60 -0.27
N GLN A 142 -27.76 -17.02 0.84
CA GLN A 142 -28.53 -17.31 2.06
C GLN A 142 -29.20 -16.05 2.60
N LEU A 143 -28.50 -14.93 2.65
CA LEU A 143 -29.06 -13.62 3.04
C LEU A 143 -30.19 -13.21 2.10
N GLY A 144 -30.03 -13.38 0.79
CA GLY A 144 -31.08 -13.11 -0.20
C GLY A 144 -32.34 -13.94 0.02
N LEU A 145 -32.20 -15.22 0.34
CA LEU A 145 -33.33 -16.10 0.64
C LEU A 145 -34.10 -15.65 1.90
N LEU A 146 -33.43 -15.03 2.85
CA LEU A 146 -34.01 -14.55 4.10
C LEU A 146 -34.64 -13.15 3.95
N ILE A 147 -33.94 -12.26 3.27
CA ILE A 147 -34.33 -10.83 3.16
C ILE A 147 -35.41 -10.62 2.08
N ASN A 148 -35.31 -11.25 0.92
CA ASN A 148 -36.21 -11.01 -0.20
C ASN A 148 -37.71 -11.25 0.13
N PRO A 149 -38.12 -12.29 0.88
CA PRO A 149 -39.50 -12.47 1.27
C PRO A 149 -40.01 -11.35 2.19
N LEU A 150 -39.16 -10.84 3.08
CA LEU A 150 -39.49 -9.78 4.03
C LEU A 150 -39.64 -8.41 3.31
N LEU A 151 -38.78 -8.13 2.34
CA LEU A 151 -38.92 -6.97 1.47
C LEU A 151 -40.18 -7.05 0.61
N ALA A 152 -40.52 -8.24 0.10
CA ALA A 152 -41.77 -8.44 -0.66
C ALA A 152 -43.02 -8.23 0.17
N GLN A 153 -42.94 -8.41 1.49
CA GLN A 153 -44.00 -8.08 2.45
C GLN A 153 -44.06 -6.59 2.82
N GLY A 154 -43.21 -5.76 2.22
CA GLY A 154 -43.17 -4.31 2.46
C GLY A 154 -42.41 -3.89 3.72
N GLN A 155 -41.63 -4.77 4.33
CA GLN A 155 -40.80 -4.39 5.48
C GLN A 155 -39.63 -3.52 5.00
N SER A 156 -39.30 -2.47 5.76
CA SER A 156 -38.12 -1.67 5.49
C SER A 156 -36.83 -2.42 5.89
N VAL A 157 -35.71 -2.13 5.21
CA VAL A 157 -34.38 -2.69 5.56
C VAL A 157 -34.06 -2.47 7.04
N TYR A 158 -34.35 -1.28 7.56
CA TYR A 158 -34.17 -0.97 8.98
C TYR A 158 -34.97 -1.92 9.90
N ALA A 159 -36.25 -2.14 9.61
CA ALA A 159 -37.09 -3.05 10.41
C ALA A 159 -36.60 -4.50 10.36
N ILE A 160 -36.13 -4.94 9.17
CA ILE A 160 -35.56 -6.28 8.99
C ILE A 160 -34.31 -6.42 9.85
N LEU A 161 -33.37 -5.46 9.81
CA LEU A 161 -32.12 -5.53 10.60
C LEU A 161 -32.37 -5.47 12.11
N GLN A 162 -33.39 -4.76 12.57
CA GLN A 162 -33.76 -4.70 13.99
C GLN A 162 -34.38 -6.02 14.48
N ASN A 163 -35.18 -6.66 13.65
CA ASN A 163 -35.89 -7.89 14.01
C ASN A 163 -35.05 -9.18 13.77
N HIS A 164 -33.97 -9.06 13.01
CA HIS A 164 -33.09 -10.18 12.61
C HIS A 164 -31.63 -9.91 12.99
N PRO A 165 -31.26 -9.95 14.29
CA PRO A 165 -29.91 -9.67 14.77
C PRO A 165 -28.86 -10.67 14.28
N GLU A 166 -29.30 -11.81 13.72
CA GLU A 166 -28.41 -12.77 13.02
C GLU A 166 -27.85 -12.20 11.72
N ILE A 167 -28.48 -11.17 11.12
CA ILE A 167 -28.00 -10.48 9.92
C ILE A 167 -26.97 -9.43 10.35
N LYS A 168 -25.71 -9.80 10.29
CA LYS A 168 -24.57 -8.89 10.63
C LYS A 168 -24.23 -7.91 9.51
N LEU A 169 -25.22 -7.21 8.97
CA LEU A 169 -25.02 -6.16 7.94
C LEU A 169 -25.38 -4.80 8.55
N SER A 170 -24.67 -3.75 8.14
CA SER A 170 -25.04 -2.39 8.51
C SER A 170 -25.98 -1.80 7.45
N GLU A 171 -26.92 -0.98 7.86
CA GLU A 171 -27.88 -0.28 6.97
C GLU A 171 -27.18 0.48 5.81
N LYS A 172 -25.94 0.93 6.00
CA LYS A 172 -25.14 1.61 4.96
C LYS A 172 -24.58 0.68 3.89
N THR A 173 -24.61 -0.64 4.12
CA THR A 173 -24.07 -1.64 3.19
C THR A 173 -25.09 -2.05 2.12
N ASP A 174 -26.37 -1.77 2.35
CA ASP A 174 -27.48 -2.25 1.51
C ASP A 174 -27.92 -1.24 0.41
N LEU A 175 -27.28 -0.07 0.32
CA LEU A 175 -27.71 1.04 -0.56
C LEU A 175 -26.75 1.35 -1.73
N THR A 176 -25.86 0.39 -2.13
CA THR A 176 -24.98 0.59 -3.31
C THR A 176 -25.11 -0.53 -4.30
#